data_bad22a15eb483f96d57a06c723ea9689
#
_entry.id   bad22a15eb483f96d57a06c723ea9689
#
_cell.length_a   1.000
_cell.length_b   1.000
_cell.length_c   1.000
_cell.angle_alpha   90.00
_cell.angle_beta   90.00
_cell.angle_gamma   90.00
#
_symmetry.space_group_name_H-M   'P 1'
#
loop_
_entity.id
_entity.type
_entity.pdbx_description
1 polymer ?
#
loop_
_entity_poly.entity_id
_entity_poly.type
_entity_poly.pdbx_seq_one_letter_code
_entity_poly.pdbx_strand_id
1 'polypeptide(L)'
;MLSLKEILDIDFPDNFGTYEGDYEGDTPKGLYDDEVACGMSKYVIFFDDDSVIKIPFNGEWFYNCDCEEESDEEYYFDEFYCKDYCAVEEEIYNRAYNEGLEMFFAATEFIGTGKCGKPFYKSERVLCLDSDEGYKFAKSHIPSQGSKDKANKHTYGTPLPFGWLARAYEYYEEALVDRLIEFIDENNIDDLHDGNLGFRKDGAPVLLDYSGFDS
;
A
#
# COMPACT_ATOMS: atom_id res chain seq x y z
N MET A 1 21.23 10.12 -0.13
CA MET A 1 20.40 8.93 -0.45
C MET A 1 21.13 7.71 0.07
N LEU A 2 20.52 6.95 0.96
CA LEU A 2 21.10 5.72 1.53
C LEU A 2 21.14 4.63 0.46
N SER A 3 22.18 3.77 0.48
CA SER A 3 22.19 2.55 -0.31
C SER A 3 21.26 1.50 0.32
N LEU A 4 20.84 0.51 -0.45
CA LEU A 4 20.03 -0.61 0.05
C LEU A 4 20.69 -1.31 1.26
N LYS A 5 22.02 -1.45 1.25
CA LYS A 5 22.76 -2.03 2.37
C LYS A 5 22.65 -1.16 3.62
N GLU A 6 22.77 0.16 3.49
CA GLU A 6 22.66 1.07 4.63
C GLU A 6 21.25 1.06 5.21
N ILE A 7 20.21 0.91 4.36
CA ILE A 7 18.81 0.75 4.82
C ILE A 7 18.62 -0.55 5.61
N LEU A 8 19.14 -1.68 5.12
CA LEU A 8 19.08 -2.95 5.84
C LEU A 8 19.88 -2.94 7.16
N ASP A 9 20.88 -2.07 7.27
CA ASP A 9 21.71 -1.89 8.46
C ASP A 9 21.17 -0.81 9.43
N ILE A 10 20.01 -0.17 9.14
CA ILE A 10 19.39 0.83 10.03
C ILE A 10 19.11 0.20 11.39
N ASP A 11 19.48 0.94 12.43
CA ASP A 11 19.20 0.58 13.82
C ASP A 11 17.88 1.24 14.24
N PHE A 12 16.82 0.47 14.24
CA PHE A 12 15.49 0.97 14.62
C PHE A 12 15.42 1.07 16.15
N PRO A 13 14.81 2.13 16.69
CA PRO A 13 14.59 2.24 18.13
C PRO A 13 13.65 1.13 18.64
N ASP A 14 13.76 0.79 19.94
CA ASP A 14 12.94 -0.27 20.55
C ASP A 14 11.44 -0.01 20.46
N ASN A 15 11.03 1.27 20.43
CA ASN A 15 9.63 1.70 20.25
C ASN A 15 9.21 1.86 18.79
N PHE A 16 10.07 1.50 17.84
CA PHE A 16 9.75 1.61 16.41
C PHE A 16 8.57 0.71 16.04
N GLY A 17 7.51 1.33 15.51
CA GLY A 17 6.27 0.63 15.15
C GLY A 17 5.37 0.31 16.34
N THR A 18 5.65 0.83 17.56
CA THR A 18 4.72 0.78 18.67
C THR A 18 3.74 1.95 18.60
N TYR A 19 2.47 1.69 18.91
CA TYR A 19 1.46 2.71 19.04
C TYR A 19 1.54 3.32 20.45
N GLU A 20 2.22 4.42 20.63
CA GLU A 20 2.14 5.25 21.83
C GLU A 20 1.27 6.49 21.52
N GLY A 21 -0.05 6.30 21.38
CA GLY A 21 -1.06 7.38 21.41
C GLY A 21 -1.03 8.43 20.27
N ASP A 22 0.13 8.76 19.78
CA ASP A 22 0.37 9.65 18.63
C ASP A 22 1.43 8.96 17.75
N TYR A 23 1.18 8.75 16.49
CA TYR A 23 2.01 8.08 15.46
C TYR A 23 3.45 8.59 15.31
N GLU A 24 4.01 9.19 16.35
CA GLU A 24 5.35 9.76 16.41
C GLU A 24 6.34 8.78 17.08
N GLY A 25 6.49 7.59 16.49
CA GLY A 25 7.72 6.82 16.76
C GLY A 25 8.91 7.66 16.27
N ASP A 26 10.00 7.72 17.05
CA ASP A 26 11.19 8.44 16.65
C ASP A 26 11.67 7.98 15.27
N THR A 27 11.85 8.90 14.33
CA THR A 27 12.43 8.59 13.02
C THR A 27 13.78 7.91 13.22
N PRO A 28 14.01 6.73 12.63
CA PRO A 28 15.26 6.01 12.80
C PRO A 28 16.47 6.88 12.46
N LYS A 29 17.53 6.75 13.26
CA LYS A 29 18.75 7.54 13.08
C LYS A 29 19.32 7.38 11.67
N GLY A 30 19.43 8.46 10.95
CA GLY A 30 19.95 8.52 9.58
C GLY A 30 18.86 8.73 8.52
N LEU A 31 17.60 8.78 8.93
CA LEU A 31 16.46 9.21 8.11
C LEU A 31 15.96 10.57 8.60
N TYR A 32 15.24 11.28 7.72
CA TYR A 32 14.56 12.52 8.03
C TYR A 32 13.04 12.29 7.96
N ASP A 33 12.26 13.10 8.67
CA ASP A 33 10.80 12.93 8.77
C ASP A 33 10.09 13.02 7.41
N ASP A 34 10.65 13.75 6.45
CA ASP A 34 10.16 13.86 5.07
C ASP A 34 10.58 12.67 4.17
N GLU A 35 11.45 11.80 4.67
CA GLU A 35 11.89 10.57 3.98
C GLU A 35 11.09 9.34 4.40
N VAL A 36 10.14 9.48 5.30
CA VAL A 36 9.39 8.37 5.88
C VAL A 36 7.90 8.63 5.93
N ALA A 37 7.13 7.56 5.95
CA ALA A 37 5.70 7.58 6.21
C ALA A 37 5.32 6.34 7.04
N CYS A 38 4.27 6.46 7.83
CA CYS A 38 3.75 5.36 8.64
C CYS A 38 2.26 5.15 8.30
N GLY A 39 1.90 3.92 7.97
CA GLY A 39 0.52 3.48 7.86
C GLY A 39 0.12 2.63 9.07
N MET A 40 -1.06 2.03 9.04
CA MET A 40 -1.54 1.14 10.12
C MET A 40 -0.79 -0.20 10.18
N SER A 41 -0.30 -0.72 9.05
CA SER A 41 0.28 -2.06 8.95
C SER A 41 1.78 -2.08 8.63
N LYS A 42 2.34 -0.94 8.23
CA LYS A 42 3.73 -0.87 7.74
C LYS A 42 4.34 0.52 7.87
N TYR A 43 5.65 0.54 7.97
CA TYR A 43 6.49 1.72 7.84
C TYR A 43 7.03 1.81 6.41
N VAL A 44 7.11 3.00 5.88
CA VAL A 44 7.55 3.26 4.50
C VAL A 44 8.70 4.25 4.50
N ILE A 45 9.81 3.89 3.84
CA ILE A 45 10.96 4.77 3.61
C ILE A 45 10.96 5.15 2.13
N PHE A 46 10.97 6.45 1.84
CA PHE A 46 11.13 6.95 0.47
C PHE A 46 12.58 6.77 0.03
N PHE A 47 12.84 5.70 -0.73
CA PHE A 47 14.20 5.26 -1.03
C PHE A 47 14.84 6.06 -2.18
N ASP A 48 14.12 6.22 -3.26
CA ASP A 48 14.53 7.02 -4.42
C ASP A 48 13.29 7.59 -5.16
N ASP A 49 13.52 8.20 -6.34
CA ASP A 49 12.43 8.81 -7.12
C ASP A 49 11.44 7.79 -7.68
N ASP A 50 11.79 6.50 -7.71
CA ASP A 50 11.02 5.43 -8.35
C ASP A 50 10.64 4.31 -7.38
N SER A 51 11.17 4.33 -6.14
CA SER A 51 10.92 3.24 -5.19
C SER A 51 10.80 3.68 -3.73
N VAL A 52 10.10 2.87 -2.97
CA VAL A 52 9.99 2.94 -1.52
C VAL A 52 10.41 1.60 -0.91
N ILE A 53 10.81 1.62 0.36
CA ILE A 53 11.03 0.42 1.15
C ILE A 53 9.90 0.32 2.16
N LYS A 54 9.21 -0.82 2.19
CA LYS A 54 8.15 -1.14 3.13
C LYS A 54 8.69 -2.10 4.19
N ILE A 55 8.34 -1.87 5.46
CA ILE A 55 8.70 -2.71 6.60
C ILE A 55 7.40 -3.00 7.35
N PRO A 56 6.91 -4.25 7.37
CA PRO A 56 5.64 -4.56 8.03
C PRO A 56 5.79 -4.42 9.54
N PHE A 57 4.76 -3.91 10.20
CA PHE A 57 4.58 -4.08 11.63
C PHE A 57 4.16 -5.53 11.85
N ASN A 58 4.79 -6.22 12.79
CA ASN A 58 4.25 -7.47 13.30
C ASN A 58 3.80 -7.22 14.74
N GLY A 59 2.89 -8.03 15.26
CA GLY A 59 2.21 -7.82 16.53
C GLY A 59 3.09 -7.51 17.74
N GLU A 60 4.37 -7.89 17.71
CA GLU A 60 5.33 -7.58 18.78
C GLU A 60 5.61 -6.08 18.93
N TRP A 61 5.40 -5.28 17.88
CA TRP A 61 5.63 -3.83 17.90
C TRP A 61 4.42 -3.04 18.40
N PHE A 62 3.24 -3.62 18.38
CA PHE A 62 2.00 -3.00 18.86
C PHE A 62 1.68 -3.28 20.34
N TYR A 63 2.38 -4.21 20.97
CA TYR A 63 2.06 -4.72 22.30
C TYR A 63 2.39 -3.79 23.48
N ASN A 64 3.01 -2.64 23.27
CA ASN A 64 3.28 -1.66 24.34
C ASN A 64 2.21 -0.58 24.45
N CYS A 65 1.02 -0.81 23.93
CA CYS A 65 -0.11 0.06 24.22
C CYS A 65 -0.56 -0.23 25.66
N ASP A 66 -0.22 0.65 26.59
CA ASP A 66 -0.83 0.72 27.92
C ASP A 66 -2.30 1.19 27.80
N CYS A 67 -3.10 0.46 27.04
CA CYS A 67 -4.55 0.61 27.03
C CYS A 67 -5.05 0.00 28.33
N GLU A 68 -5.14 0.80 29.41
CA GLU A 68 -5.69 0.40 30.72
C GLU A 68 -7.20 0.05 30.67
N GLU A 69 -7.81 -0.05 29.50
CA GLU A 69 -9.22 -0.43 29.36
C GLU A 69 -9.30 -1.85 28.76
N GLU A 70 -9.66 -2.80 29.62
CA GLU A 70 -10.15 -4.14 29.25
C GLU A 70 -11.39 -4.00 28.34
N SER A 71 -11.20 -3.73 27.04
CA SER A 71 -12.29 -3.79 26.07
C SER A 71 -12.09 -4.99 25.15
N ASP A 72 -13.21 -5.60 24.72
CA ASP A 72 -13.21 -6.71 23.76
C ASP A 72 -12.52 -6.35 22.41
N GLU A 73 -12.14 -5.09 22.22
CA GLU A 73 -11.38 -4.57 21.07
C GLU A 73 -9.92 -5.01 21.07
N GLU A 74 -9.33 -5.31 22.25
CA GLU A 74 -7.95 -5.79 22.37
C GLU A 74 -7.71 -7.09 21.58
N TYR A 75 -8.71 -7.97 21.50
CA TYR A 75 -8.63 -9.25 20.79
C TYR A 75 -8.61 -9.10 19.26
N TYR A 76 -9.28 -8.08 18.74
CA TYR A 76 -9.32 -7.77 17.31
C TYR A 76 -8.00 -7.17 16.81
N PHE A 77 -7.32 -6.40 17.64
CA PHE A 77 -6.05 -5.77 17.31
C PHE A 77 -4.92 -6.81 17.14
N ASP A 78 -4.92 -7.88 17.90
CA ASP A 78 -3.87 -8.89 17.93
C ASP A 78 -3.78 -9.72 16.65
N GLU A 79 -4.90 -10.22 16.12
CA GLU A 79 -4.91 -11.01 14.89
C GLU A 79 -4.56 -10.15 13.66
N PHE A 80 -4.98 -8.89 13.66
CA PHE A 80 -4.87 -7.97 12.56
C PHE A 80 -3.43 -7.51 12.30
N TYR A 81 -2.65 -7.26 13.34
CA TYR A 81 -1.28 -6.74 13.21
C TYR A 81 -0.19 -7.83 13.21
N CYS A 82 -0.55 -9.09 13.35
CA CYS A 82 0.38 -10.21 13.34
C CYS A 82 0.81 -10.68 11.94
N LYS A 83 0.16 -10.19 10.88
CA LYS A 83 0.46 -10.58 9.50
C LYS A 83 1.54 -9.70 8.86
N ASP A 84 2.41 -10.32 8.07
CA ASP A 84 3.28 -9.61 7.13
C ASP A 84 2.48 -9.23 5.88
N TYR A 85 1.80 -8.08 5.93
CA TYR A 85 1.01 -7.57 4.81
C TYR A 85 1.86 -7.26 3.56
N CYS A 86 3.16 -6.98 3.72
CA CYS A 86 4.04 -6.79 2.58
C CYS A 86 4.34 -8.12 1.86
N ALA A 87 4.41 -9.25 2.59
CA ALA A 87 4.49 -10.57 1.98
C ALA A 87 3.21 -10.91 1.20
N VAL A 88 2.04 -10.53 1.73
CA VAL A 88 0.76 -10.70 1.02
C VAL A 88 0.74 -9.87 -0.27
N GLU A 89 1.20 -8.61 -0.23
CA GLU A 89 1.34 -7.80 -1.45
C GLU A 89 2.25 -8.48 -2.49
N GLU A 90 3.43 -8.98 -2.06
CA GLU A 90 4.34 -9.68 -2.97
C GLU A 90 3.68 -10.92 -3.61
N GLU A 91 2.93 -11.70 -2.82
CA GLU A 91 2.20 -12.87 -3.32
C GLU A 91 1.12 -12.48 -4.34
N ILE A 92 0.31 -11.46 -4.04
CA ILE A 92 -0.72 -10.94 -4.94
C ILE A 92 -0.08 -10.40 -6.23
N TYR A 93 1.01 -9.61 -6.11
CA TYR A 93 1.74 -9.13 -7.27
C TYR A 93 2.24 -10.26 -8.18
N ASN A 94 2.80 -11.31 -7.59
CA ASN A 94 3.27 -12.46 -8.34
C ASN A 94 2.12 -13.22 -9.02
N ARG A 95 0.94 -13.31 -8.41
CA ARG A 95 -0.27 -13.85 -9.05
C ARG A 95 -0.72 -12.97 -10.22
N ALA A 96 -0.79 -11.64 -10.00
CA ALA A 96 -1.15 -10.68 -11.05
C ALA A 96 -0.19 -10.74 -12.23
N TYR A 97 1.13 -10.87 -11.98
CA TYR A 97 2.14 -11.06 -13.01
C TYR A 97 1.90 -12.33 -13.86
N ASN A 98 1.57 -13.45 -13.22
CA ASN A 98 1.28 -14.70 -13.93
C ASN A 98 0.02 -14.62 -14.79
N GLU A 99 -0.90 -13.71 -14.50
CA GLU A 99 -2.12 -13.47 -15.26
C GLU A 99 -2.03 -12.30 -16.25
N GLY A 100 -0.89 -11.62 -16.31
CA GLY A 100 -0.69 -10.45 -17.18
C GLY A 100 -1.44 -9.22 -16.70
N LEU A 101 -1.62 -9.07 -15.37
CA LEU A 101 -2.30 -7.95 -14.69
C LEU A 101 -1.34 -7.10 -13.87
N GLU A 102 -0.04 -7.37 -13.89
CA GLU A 102 0.98 -6.68 -13.09
C GLU A 102 0.99 -5.16 -13.30
N MET A 103 0.53 -4.70 -14.46
CA MET A 103 0.48 -3.27 -14.77
C MET A 103 -0.49 -2.50 -13.85
N PHE A 104 -1.41 -3.16 -13.19
CA PHE A 104 -2.36 -2.54 -12.26
C PHE A 104 -1.84 -2.41 -10.83
N PHE A 105 -0.71 -3.02 -10.50
CA PHE A 105 -0.19 -3.12 -9.14
C PHE A 105 1.18 -2.45 -9.04
N ALA A 106 1.44 -1.72 -7.96
CA ALA A 106 2.78 -1.27 -7.62
C ALA A 106 3.63 -2.50 -7.32
N ALA A 107 4.70 -2.71 -8.11
CA ALA A 107 5.56 -3.86 -7.95
C ALA A 107 6.12 -3.93 -6.51
N THR A 108 6.03 -5.08 -5.87
CA THR A 108 6.55 -5.30 -4.51
C THR A 108 7.38 -6.58 -4.51
N GLU A 109 8.61 -6.51 -3.96
CA GLU A 109 9.56 -7.62 -3.89
C GLU A 109 10.28 -7.66 -2.53
N PHE A 110 10.46 -8.84 -1.95
CA PHE A 110 11.31 -9.04 -0.78
C PHE A 110 12.77 -8.79 -1.13
N ILE A 111 13.45 -7.95 -0.33
CA ILE A 111 14.86 -7.56 -0.57
C ILE A 111 15.82 -8.04 0.52
N GLY A 112 15.31 -8.61 1.60
CA GLY A 112 16.13 -9.15 2.68
C GLY A 112 15.57 -8.87 4.06
N THR A 113 16.24 -9.41 5.06
CA THR A 113 15.94 -9.15 6.47
C THR A 113 16.90 -8.08 6.99
N GLY A 114 16.35 -7.02 7.56
CA GLY A 114 17.14 -5.95 8.16
C GLY A 114 17.83 -6.38 9.45
N LYS A 115 18.75 -5.55 9.96
CA LYS A 115 19.45 -5.76 11.23
C LYS A 115 18.47 -5.86 12.42
N CYS A 116 17.33 -5.19 12.33
CA CYS A 116 16.23 -5.26 13.30
C CYS A 116 15.47 -6.60 13.30
N GLY A 117 15.83 -7.56 12.43
CA GLY A 117 15.16 -8.86 12.31
C GLY A 117 13.86 -8.82 11.48
N LYS A 118 13.45 -7.68 10.96
CA LYS A 118 12.23 -7.52 10.15
C LYS A 118 12.49 -7.76 8.67
N PRO A 119 11.52 -8.29 7.91
CA PRO A 119 11.59 -8.36 6.46
C PRO A 119 11.45 -6.97 5.85
N PHE A 120 12.19 -6.68 4.80
CA PHE A 120 12.15 -5.45 4.03
C PHE A 120 11.72 -5.76 2.62
N TYR A 121 10.82 -4.93 2.09
CA TYR A 121 10.28 -5.06 0.75
C TYR A 121 10.52 -3.76 -0.03
N LYS A 122 11.00 -3.89 -1.26
CA LYS A 122 11.07 -2.76 -2.18
C LYS A 122 9.78 -2.71 -2.98
N SER A 123 9.14 -1.55 -3.00
CA SER A 123 7.94 -1.32 -3.79
C SER A 123 8.11 -0.14 -4.74
N GLU A 124 7.36 -0.13 -5.84
CA GLU A 124 7.29 0.98 -6.78
C GLU A 124 6.74 2.23 -6.07
N ARG A 125 7.42 3.37 -6.23
CA ARG A 125 6.94 4.67 -5.76
C ARG A 125 5.97 5.26 -6.77
N VAL A 126 4.76 5.53 -6.35
CA VAL A 126 3.71 6.09 -7.19
C VAL A 126 3.09 7.31 -6.51
N LEU A 127 2.37 8.11 -7.29
CA LEU A 127 1.66 9.28 -6.83
C LEU A 127 0.35 8.84 -6.17
N CYS A 128 0.32 8.79 -4.83
CA CYS A 128 -0.86 8.40 -4.06
C CYS A 128 -2.03 9.37 -4.32
N LEU A 129 -3.22 8.85 -4.55
CA LEU A 129 -4.43 9.64 -4.86
C LEU A 129 -4.84 10.54 -3.68
N ASP A 130 -4.60 10.12 -2.44
CA ASP A 130 -4.88 10.89 -1.22
C ASP A 130 -3.85 12.02 -0.96
N SER A 131 -2.74 12.06 -1.69
CA SER A 131 -1.78 13.16 -1.61
C SER A 131 -2.28 14.41 -2.32
N ASP A 132 -1.82 15.59 -1.87
CA ASP A 132 -2.11 16.88 -2.54
C ASP A 132 -1.79 16.86 -4.04
N GLU A 133 -0.70 16.20 -4.41
CA GLU A 133 -0.25 16.09 -5.80
C GLU A 133 -1.12 15.10 -6.58
N GLY A 134 -1.44 13.95 -6.01
CA GLY A 134 -2.32 12.95 -6.62
C GLY A 134 -3.73 13.47 -6.82
N TYR A 135 -4.26 14.21 -5.86
CA TYR A 135 -5.55 14.88 -5.99
C TYR A 135 -5.56 15.94 -7.12
N LYS A 136 -4.51 16.77 -7.21
CA LYS A 136 -4.36 17.76 -8.29
C LYS A 136 -4.23 17.07 -9.65
N PHE A 137 -3.45 15.99 -9.71
CA PHE A 137 -3.32 15.17 -10.91
C PHE A 137 -4.67 14.59 -11.34
N ALA A 138 -5.39 13.97 -10.43
CA ALA A 138 -6.72 13.41 -10.68
C ALA A 138 -7.72 14.45 -11.18
N LYS A 139 -7.69 15.67 -10.66
CA LYS A 139 -8.55 16.78 -11.11
C LYS A 139 -8.21 17.27 -12.51
N SER A 140 -6.94 17.25 -12.90
CA SER A 140 -6.50 17.71 -14.21
C SER A 140 -6.71 16.69 -15.34
N HIS A 141 -6.89 15.40 -14.98
CA HIS A 141 -7.05 14.29 -15.92
C HIS A 141 -8.45 13.67 -15.79
N ILE A 142 -9.45 14.37 -16.32
CA ILE A 142 -10.85 13.93 -16.25
C ILE A 142 -11.11 12.87 -17.33
N PRO A 143 -11.55 11.64 -16.96
CA PRO A 143 -11.88 10.60 -17.93
C PRO A 143 -12.98 10.99 -18.91
N SER A 144 -12.94 10.44 -20.11
CA SER A 144 -13.98 10.61 -21.13
C SER A 144 -15.34 10.08 -20.66
N GLN A 145 -16.41 10.51 -21.34
CA GLN A 145 -17.74 10.00 -21.02
C GLN A 145 -17.83 8.50 -21.29
N GLY A 146 -17.18 8.00 -22.35
CA GLY A 146 -17.16 6.57 -22.66
C GLY A 146 -16.56 5.71 -21.56
N SER A 147 -15.45 6.16 -20.97
CA SER A 147 -14.78 5.48 -19.84
C SER A 147 -15.63 5.53 -18.57
N LYS A 148 -16.31 6.64 -18.30
CA LYS A 148 -17.28 6.76 -17.21
C LYS A 148 -18.47 5.82 -17.39
N ASP A 149 -18.99 5.68 -18.61
CA ASP A 149 -20.10 4.77 -18.90
C ASP A 149 -19.71 3.30 -18.69
N LYS A 150 -18.46 2.94 -18.98
CA LYS A 150 -17.92 1.60 -18.67
C LYS A 150 -17.82 1.37 -17.16
N ALA A 151 -17.20 2.31 -16.43
CA ALA A 151 -17.07 2.22 -14.98
C ALA A 151 -18.43 2.11 -14.26
N ASN A 152 -19.47 2.81 -14.75
CA ASN A 152 -20.82 2.74 -14.21
C ASN A 152 -21.43 1.32 -14.24
N LYS A 153 -21.00 0.43 -15.12
CA LYS A 153 -21.49 -0.96 -15.16
C LYS A 153 -21.09 -1.75 -13.92
N HIS A 154 -20.01 -1.34 -13.24
CA HIS A 154 -19.41 -2.06 -12.12
C HIS A 154 -19.60 -1.36 -10.76
N THR A 155 -20.32 -0.23 -10.69
CA THR A 155 -20.46 0.62 -9.48
C THR A 155 -20.97 -0.14 -8.25
N TYR A 156 -21.67 -1.26 -8.41
CA TYR A 156 -22.23 -2.05 -7.32
C TYR A 156 -21.55 -3.40 -7.09
N GLY A 157 -20.51 -3.72 -7.84
CA GLY A 157 -19.86 -5.04 -7.82
C GLY A 157 -18.35 -5.01 -7.66
N THR A 158 -17.76 -3.87 -7.31
CA THR A 158 -16.32 -3.74 -7.07
C THR A 158 -16.04 -2.77 -5.92
N PRO A 159 -15.02 -3.01 -5.09
CA PRO A 159 -14.57 -2.04 -4.09
C PRO A 159 -13.83 -0.83 -4.71
N LEU A 160 -13.49 -0.87 -6.01
CA LEU A 160 -12.76 0.21 -6.68
C LEU A 160 -13.59 1.50 -6.76
N PRO A 161 -13.04 2.66 -6.34
CA PRO A 161 -13.70 3.96 -6.48
C PRO A 161 -13.97 4.29 -7.94
N PHE A 162 -15.20 4.77 -8.22
CA PHE A 162 -15.67 5.10 -9.56
C PHE A 162 -14.68 5.98 -10.35
N GLY A 163 -14.11 7.00 -9.71
CA GLY A 163 -13.19 7.93 -10.35
C GLY A 163 -11.88 7.28 -10.80
N TRP A 164 -11.35 6.35 -10.01
CA TRP A 164 -10.16 5.58 -10.35
C TRP A 164 -10.48 4.56 -11.45
N LEU A 165 -11.59 3.82 -11.33
CA LEU A 165 -12.03 2.84 -12.32
C LEU A 165 -12.28 3.47 -13.70
N ALA A 166 -12.90 4.66 -13.75
CA ALA A 166 -13.09 5.37 -15.00
C ALA A 166 -11.75 5.73 -15.69
N ARG A 167 -10.71 6.05 -14.90
CA ARG A 167 -9.36 6.27 -15.44
C ARG A 167 -8.70 4.98 -15.90
N ALA A 168 -8.92 3.87 -15.21
CA ALA A 168 -8.45 2.58 -15.66
C ALA A 168 -9.02 2.22 -17.04
N TYR A 169 -10.32 2.43 -17.28
CA TYR A 169 -10.94 2.27 -18.60
C TYR A 169 -10.50 3.29 -19.66
N GLU A 170 -9.96 4.43 -19.25
CA GLU A 170 -9.37 5.39 -20.19
C GLU A 170 -7.97 4.97 -20.63
N TYR A 171 -7.20 4.38 -19.72
CA TYR A 171 -5.79 4.10 -19.90
C TYR A 171 -5.52 2.68 -20.43
N TYR A 172 -6.26 1.69 -19.95
CA TYR A 172 -6.08 0.29 -20.29
C TYR A 172 -7.19 -0.26 -21.19
N GLU A 173 -6.92 -1.39 -21.81
CA GLU A 173 -7.93 -2.12 -22.59
C GLU A 173 -9.08 -2.61 -21.68
N GLU A 174 -10.33 -2.49 -22.15
CA GLU A 174 -11.55 -2.83 -21.39
C GLU A 174 -11.48 -4.25 -20.82
N ALA A 175 -11.06 -5.23 -21.63
CA ALA A 175 -10.95 -6.63 -21.20
C ALA A 175 -9.97 -6.85 -20.03
N LEU A 176 -8.87 -6.05 -19.96
CA LEU A 176 -7.93 -6.11 -18.84
C LEU A 176 -8.52 -5.51 -17.56
N VAL A 177 -9.27 -4.42 -17.69
CA VAL A 177 -9.93 -3.79 -16.52
C VAL A 177 -11.04 -4.71 -15.98
N ASP A 178 -11.83 -5.34 -16.86
CA ASP A 178 -12.84 -6.31 -16.48
C ASP A 178 -12.20 -7.50 -15.73
N ARG A 179 -11.06 -8.02 -16.24
CA ARG A 179 -10.30 -9.10 -15.58
C ARG A 179 -9.70 -8.66 -14.25
N LEU A 180 -9.23 -7.40 -14.13
CA LEU A 180 -8.77 -6.84 -12.84
C LEU A 180 -9.88 -6.88 -11.80
N ILE A 181 -11.12 -6.50 -12.14
CA ILE A 181 -12.26 -6.53 -11.21
C ILE A 181 -12.51 -7.95 -10.69
N GLU A 182 -12.47 -8.96 -11.59
CA GLU A 182 -12.59 -10.36 -11.21
C GLU A 182 -11.42 -10.79 -10.31
N PHE A 183 -10.19 -10.39 -10.64
CA PHE A 183 -8.98 -10.71 -9.87
C PHE A 183 -9.04 -10.15 -8.45
N ILE A 184 -9.54 -8.90 -8.28
CA ILE A 184 -9.73 -8.25 -6.98
C ILE A 184 -10.70 -9.07 -6.12
N ASP A 185 -11.82 -9.50 -6.66
CA ASP A 185 -12.82 -10.34 -5.97
C ASP A 185 -12.24 -11.72 -5.61
N GLU A 186 -11.56 -12.38 -6.55
CA GLU A 186 -10.93 -13.68 -6.35
C GLU A 186 -9.83 -13.71 -5.28
N ASN A 187 -9.18 -12.58 -5.03
CA ASN A 187 -8.08 -12.42 -4.07
C ASN A 187 -8.47 -11.66 -2.80
N ASN A 188 -9.77 -11.36 -2.61
CA ASN A 188 -10.31 -10.62 -1.45
C ASN A 188 -9.58 -9.28 -1.20
N ILE A 189 -9.31 -8.52 -2.27
CA ILE A 189 -8.69 -7.19 -2.17
C ILE A 189 -9.82 -6.18 -1.97
N ASP A 190 -10.17 -5.86 -0.75
CA ASP A 190 -11.35 -5.06 -0.39
C ASP A 190 -11.03 -3.67 0.18
N ASP A 191 -9.83 -3.45 0.73
CA ASP A 191 -9.43 -2.16 1.29
C ASP A 191 -8.91 -1.19 0.22
N LEU A 192 -9.77 -0.83 -0.74
CA LEU A 192 -9.42 0.02 -1.90
C LEU A 192 -9.97 1.44 -1.76
N HIS A 193 -9.38 2.21 -0.85
CA HIS A 193 -9.65 3.64 -0.68
C HIS A 193 -8.56 4.51 -1.35
N ASP A 194 -8.75 5.84 -1.35
CA ASP A 194 -7.86 6.78 -2.05
C ASP A 194 -6.38 6.71 -1.57
N GLY A 195 -6.12 6.31 -0.31
CA GLY A 195 -4.78 6.08 0.23
C GLY A 195 -4.06 4.85 -0.34
N ASN A 196 -4.82 3.87 -0.86
CA ASN A 196 -4.32 2.62 -1.42
C ASN A 196 -4.29 2.61 -2.95
N LEU A 197 -4.58 3.76 -3.58
CA LEU A 197 -4.69 3.96 -5.02
C LEU A 197 -3.79 5.11 -5.48
N GLY A 198 -3.33 5.05 -6.71
CA GLY A 198 -2.49 6.12 -7.25
C GLY A 198 -2.30 6.09 -8.75
N PHE A 199 -1.27 6.83 -9.17
CA PHE A 199 -0.88 6.96 -10.57
C PHE A 199 0.63 6.86 -10.72
N ARG A 200 1.09 6.18 -11.76
CA ARG A 200 2.47 6.28 -12.24
C ARG A 200 2.74 7.64 -12.85
N LYS A 201 4.01 7.96 -13.08
CA LYS A 201 4.45 9.22 -13.70
C LYS A 201 3.85 9.48 -15.10
N ASP A 202 3.52 8.42 -15.81
CA ASP A 202 2.86 8.46 -17.13
C ASP A 202 1.33 8.57 -17.05
N GLY A 203 0.77 8.56 -15.85
CA GLY A 203 -0.66 8.67 -15.58
C GLY A 203 -1.40 7.34 -15.49
N ALA A 204 -0.70 6.21 -15.62
CA ALA A 204 -1.31 4.89 -15.46
C ALA A 204 -1.89 4.71 -14.05
N PRO A 205 -3.18 4.39 -13.89
CA PRO A 205 -3.76 4.06 -12.60
C PRO A 205 -3.15 2.77 -12.03
N VAL A 206 -2.87 2.76 -10.72
CA VAL A 206 -2.20 1.64 -10.05
C VAL A 206 -2.68 1.50 -8.61
N LEU A 207 -2.69 0.26 -8.09
CA LEU A 207 -2.93 -0.08 -6.70
C LEU A 207 -1.59 -0.06 -5.95
N LEU A 208 -1.55 0.60 -4.79
CA LEU A 208 -0.35 0.80 -3.95
C LEU A 208 -0.27 -0.17 -2.79
N ASP A 209 -1.38 -0.31 -2.09
CA ASP A 209 -1.59 -1.18 -0.94
C ASP A 209 -2.80 -2.06 -1.26
N TYR A 210 -2.54 -3.33 -1.47
CA TYR A 210 -3.53 -4.28 -1.98
C TYR A 210 -3.50 -5.61 -1.24
N SER A 211 -2.90 -5.62 -0.05
CA SER A 211 -2.87 -6.81 0.81
C SER A 211 -4.26 -7.19 1.34
N GLY A 212 -5.21 -6.24 1.31
CA GLY A 212 -6.51 -6.41 1.93
C GLY A 212 -6.43 -6.56 3.45
N PHE A 213 -7.54 -6.37 4.12
CA PHE A 213 -7.68 -6.83 5.48
C PHE A 213 -8.59 -8.06 5.43
N ASP A 214 -8.09 -9.24 5.82
CA ASP A 214 -8.95 -10.42 5.97
C ASP A 214 -10.08 -10.06 6.94
N SER A 215 -11.28 -9.90 6.40
CA SER A 215 -12.53 -9.77 7.14
C SER A 215 -13.00 -11.14 7.64
#